data_4ecee6e32aae3817807b346a2843f5d5
#
_entry.id   4ecee6e32aae3817807b346a2843f5d5
#
_cell.length_a   1.000
_cell.length_b   1.000
_cell.length_c   1.000
_cell.angle_alpha   90.00
_cell.angle_beta   90.00
_cell.angle_gamma   90.00
#
_symmetry.space_group_name_H-M   'P 1'
#
loop_
_entity.id
_entity.type
_entity.pdbx_description
1 polymer ?
#
loop_
_entity_poly.entity_id
_entity_poly.type
_entity_poly.pdbx_seq_one_letter_code
_entity_poly.pdbx_strand_id
1 'polypeptide(L)'
;MHLPIVDFQSSSAPAAFCKSLHDTGFGVLKNHPLSQGLVQGIYEEWHAFFNTDAKRQYPYSQDTLDGYFAPEVSETAKGNDKRDLKEFFHIYPWGRYPGEVSDAALRYHAEGTALAETLLGWIEDDSPPEVKANY
;
A
#
# COMPACT_ATOMS: atom_id res chain seq x y z
N MET A 1 -22.84 7.24 -7.38
CA MET A 1 -22.48 5.81 -7.41
C MET A 1 -22.29 5.37 -5.96
N HIS A 2 -22.96 4.34 -5.51
CA HIS A 2 -22.78 3.79 -4.15
C HIS A 2 -21.86 2.57 -4.28
N LEU A 3 -20.70 2.59 -3.61
CA LEU A 3 -19.76 1.45 -3.59
C LEU A 3 -20.24 0.42 -2.56
N PRO A 4 -20.39 -0.86 -2.92
CA PRO A 4 -20.67 -1.91 -1.95
C PRO A 4 -19.55 -2.05 -0.92
N ILE A 5 -19.90 -2.23 0.35
CA ILE A 5 -18.96 -2.54 1.42
C ILE A 5 -19.09 -4.02 1.74
N VAL A 6 -18.06 -4.79 1.45
CA VAL A 6 -18.01 -6.23 1.66
C VAL A 6 -17.48 -6.53 3.06
N ASP A 7 -18.19 -7.35 3.80
CA ASP A 7 -17.72 -7.85 5.09
C ASP A 7 -16.77 -9.03 4.87
N PHE A 8 -15.49 -8.81 5.13
CA PHE A 8 -14.42 -9.82 4.92
C PHE A 8 -14.66 -11.13 5.67
N GLN A 9 -15.36 -11.07 6.81
CA GLN A 9 -15.65 -12.25 7.64
C GLN A 9 -16.90 -13.02 7.20
N SER A 10 -17.65 -12.51 6.22
CA SER A 10 -18.84 -13.20 5.69
C SER A 10 -18.44 -14.39 4.80
N SER A 11 -19.19 -15.48 4.89
CA SER A 11 -19.03 -16.62 3.95
C SER A 11 -19.31 -16.25 2.49
N SER A 12 -20.04 -15.15 2.23
CA SER A 12 -20.29 -14.62 0.88
C SER A 12 -19.26 -13.56 0.44
N ALA A 13 -18.24 -13.29 1.24
CA ALA A 13 -17.25 -12.25 0.93
C ALA A 13 -16.56 -12.45 -0.43
N PRO A 14 -16.09 -13.66 -0.81
CA PRO A 14 -15.43 -13.86 -2.10
C PRO A 14 -16.30 -13.43 -3.28
N ALA A 15 -17.53 -13.96 -3.37
CA ALA A 15 -18.44 -13.63 -4.46
C ALA A 15 -18.87 -12.15 -4.47
N ALA A 16 -19.10 -11.56 -3.28
CA ALA A 16 -19.47 -10.16 -3.17
C ALA A 16 -18.31 -9.22 -3.56
N PHE A 17 -17.07 -9.60 -3.25
CA PHE A 17 -15.88 -8.86 -3.62
C PHE A 17 -15.65 -8.88 -5.13
N CYS A 18 -15.67 -10.06 -5.76
CA CYS A 18 -15.52 -10.21 -7.22
C CYS A 18 -16.63 -9.47 -7.97
N LYS A 19 -17.88 -9.59 -7.50
CA LYS A 19 -19.00 -8.84 -8.09
C LYS A 19 -18.80 -7.33 -7.97
N SER A 20 -18.32 -6.83 -6.82
CA SER A 20 -18.06 -5.39 -6.64
C SER A 20 -16.97 -4.90 -7.59
N LEU A 21 -15.89 -5.64 -7.75
CA LEU A 21 -14.82 -5.34 -8.72
C LEU A 21 -15.35 -5.28 -10.15
N HIS A 22 -16.13 -6.29 -10.56
CA HIS A 22 -16.72 -6.36 -11.89
C HIS A 22 -17.65 -5.17 -12.18
N ASP A 23 -18.53 -4.85 -11.24
CA ASP A 23 -19.59 -3.85 -11.46
C ASP A 23 -19.09 -2.41 -11.30
N THR A 24 -18.05 -2.16 -10.48
CA THR A 24 -17.65 -0.81 -10.06
C THR A 24 -16.16 -0.53 -10.25
N GLY A 25 -15.32 -1.54 -10.42
CA GLY A 25 -13.87 -1.42 -10.42
C GLY A 25 -13.25 -1.28 -9.03
N PHE A 26 -14.05 -1.38 -7.94
CA PHE A 26 -13.59 -1.18 -6.58
C PHE A 26 -14.01 -2.33 -5.65
N GLY A 27 -13.11 -2.69 -4.71
CA GLY A 27 -13.38 -3.60 -3.61
C GLY A 27 -13.19 -2.89 -2.27
N VAL A 28 -14.29 -2.51 -1.62
CA VAL A 28 -14.25 -1.89 -0.29
C VAL A 28 -14.55 -2.94 0.76
N LEU A 29 -13.62 -3.12 1.71
CA LEU A 29 -13.73 -4.15 2.75
C LEU A 29 -13.95 -3.52 4.13
N LYS A 30 -14.75 -4.19 4.94
CA LYS A 30 -14.80 -4.00 6.40
C LYS A 30 -14.42 -5.31 7.11
N ASN A 31 -14.05 -5.23 8.38
CA ASN A 31 -13.68 -6.38 9.21
C ASN A 31 -12.51 -7.21 8.63
N HIS A 32 -11.65 -6.56 7.82
CA HIS A 32 -10.42 -7.14 7.30
C HIS A 32 -9.36 -7.24 8.42
N PRO A 33 -8.32 -8.09 8.26
CA PRO A 33 -7.34 -8.36 9.32
C PRO A 33 -6.39 -7.18 9.64
N LEU A 34 -6.24 -6.21 8.74
CA LEU A 34 -5.35 -5.07 9.00
C LEU A 34 -5.87 -4.21 10.15
N SER A 35 -5.06 -4.05 11.18
CA SER A 35 -5.41 -3.27 12.36
C SER A 35 -5.43 -1.77 12.07
N GLN A 36 -6.55 -1.12 12.37
CA GLN A 36 -6.64 0.35 12.28
C GLN A 36 -5.64 1.03 13.22
N GLY A 37 -5.37 0.46 14.40
CA GLY A 37 -4.36 0.96 15.32
C GLY A 37 -2.94 0.90 14.75
N LEU A 38 -2.61 -0.18 14.01
CA LEU A 38 -1.32 -0.28 13.31
C LEU A 38 -1.19 0.82 12.25
N VAL A 39 -2.22 1.04 11.45
CA VAL A 39 -2.23 2.09 10.42
C VAL A 39 -2.07 3.48 11.06
N GLN A 40 -2.83 3.77 12.12
CA GLN A 40 -2.74 5.03 12.83
C GLN A 40 -1.34 5.27 13.41
N GLY A 41 -0.75 4.24 14.05
CA GLY A 41 0.61 4.31 14.59
C GLY A 41 1.66 4.60 13.51
N ILE A 42 1.54 3.99 12.32
CA ILE A 42 2.42 4.29 11.19
C ILE A 42 2.31 5.76 10.78
N TYR A 43 1.08 6.28 10.64
CA TYR A 43 0.91 7.69 10.28
C TYR A 43 1.54 8.64 11.31
N GLU A 44 1.36 8.39 12.59
CA GLU A 44 1.88 9.23 13.67
C GLU A 44 3.42 9.21 13.70
N GLU A 45 4.03 8.02 13.65
CA GLU A 45 5.48 7.88 13.73
C GLU A 45 6.18 8.39 12.46
N TRP A 46 5.65 8.10 11.27
CA TRP A 46 6.23 8.60 10.02
C TRP A 46 6.02 10.11 9.85
N HIS A 47 4.89 10.65 10.30
CA HIS A 47 4.70 12.10 10.35
C HIS A 47 5.75 12.76 11.27
N ALA A 48 6.01 12.17 12.45
CA ALA A 48 7.05 12.66 13.33
C ALA A 48 8.44 12.57 12.67
N PHE A 49 8.79 11.43 12.05
CA PHE A 49 10.05 11.23 11.35
C PHE A 49 10.26 12.25 10.22
N PHE A 50 9.26 12.49 9.38
CA PHE A 50 9.33 13.48 8.30
C PHE A 50 9.50 14.93 8.81
N ASN A 51 9.14 15.22 10.05
CA ASN A 51 9.36 16.53 10.67
C ASN A 51 10.75 16.68 11.33
N THR A 52 11.65 15.70 11.17
CA THR A 52 13.03 15.75 11.67
C THR A 52 14.05 15.80 10.52
N ASP A 53 15.29 16.18 10.84
CA ASP A 53 16.41 16.09 9.88
C ASP A 53 16.94 14.66 9.72
N ALA A 54 16.53 13.71 10.56
CA ALA A 54 16.95 12.31 10.48
C ALA A 54 16.66 11.68 9.10
N LYS A 55 15.55 12.05 8.46
CA LYS A 55 15.20 11.61 7.10
C LYS A 55 16.32 11.85 6.08
N ARG A 56 17.11 12.91 6.24
CA ARG A 56 18.22 13.27 5.33
C ARG A 56 19.43 12.34 5.45
N GLN A 57 19.49 11.48 6.46
CA GLN A 57 20.52 10.44 6.62
C GLN A 57 20.28 9.26 5.67
N TYR A 58 19.10 9.17 5.08
CA TYR A 58 18.67 8.11 4.18
C TYR A 58 18.34 8.65 2.78
N PRO A 59 19.26 9.39 2.11
CA PRO A 59 18.94 9.94 0.78
C PRO A 59 18.61 8.81 -0.20
N TYR A 60 17.74 9.07 -1.16
CA TYR A 60 17.41 8.14 -2.23
C TYR A 60 18.69 7.58 -2.88
N SER A 61 18.71 6.28 -3.06
CA SER A 61 19.75 5.55 -3.75
C SER A 61 19.24 5.02 -5.09
N GLN A 62 19.91 5.39 -6.17
CA GLN A 62 19.58 4.88 -7.50
C GLN A 62 19.90 3.39 -7.67
N ASP A 63 20.87 2.87 -6.91
CA ASP A 63 21.30 1.48 -6.98
C ASP A 63 20.31 0.53 -6.29
N THR A 64 19.75 0.97 -5.16
CA THR A 64 18.82 0.17 -4.33
C THR A 64 17.37 0.64 -4.43
N LEU A 65 17.13 1.81 -5.04
CA LEU A 65 15.81 2.45 -5.22
C LEU A 65 15.09 2.78 -3.91
N ASP A 66 15.77 2.68 -2.77
CA ASP A 66 15.25 2.97 -1.44
C ASP A 66 15.61 4.38 -0.96
N GLY A 67 14.98 4.79 0.12
CA GLY A 67 15.34 5.98 0.87
C GLY A 67 14.39 7.16 0.71
N TYR A 68 14.83 8.28 1.22
CA TYR A 68 14.08 9.53 1.29
C TYR A 68 14.16 10.33 0.00
N PHE A 69 13.00 10.62 -0.57
CA PHE A 69 12.84 11.55 -1.69
C PHE A 69 12.48 12.93 -1.16
N ALA A 70 13.41 13.85 -1.25
CA ALA A 70 13.20 15.23 -0.86
C ALA A 70 12.37 16.00 -1.92
N PRO A 71 11.67 17.08 -1.54
CA PRO A 71 10.92 17.90 -2.49
C PRO A 71 11.77 18.41 -3.67
N GLU A 72 13.08 18.59 -3.44
CA GLU A 72 14.04 19.08 -4.44
C GLU A 72 14.32 18.08 -5.57
N VAL A 73 14.03 16.78 -5.35
CA VAL A 73 14.18 15.72 -6.35
C VAL A 73 12.84 15.22 -6.89
N SER A 74 11.73 15.84 -6.48
CA SER A 74 10.39 15.52 -6.99
C SER A 74 10.28 15.77 -8.48
N GLU A 75 9.51 14.92 -9.15
CA GLU A 75 9.19 15.06 -10.57
C GLU A 75 8.35 16.31 -10.84
N THR A 76 8.51 16.84 -12.04
CA THR A 76 7.60 17.85 -12.59
C THR A 76 6.61 17.19 -13.54
N ALA A 77 5.33 17.55 -13.45
CA ALA A 77 4.35 17.08 -14.40
C ALA A 77 4.73 17.52 -15.82
N LYS A 78 4.51 16.64 -16.80
CA LYS A 78 4.82 16.94 -18.22
C LYS A 78 4.16 18.25 -18.66
N GLY A 79 4.97 19.20 -19.12
CA GLY A 79 4.50 20.52 -19.57
C GLY A 79 4.34 21.54 -18.44
N ASN A 80 4.80 21.24 -17.23
CA ASN A 80 4.80 22.17 -16.09
C ASN A 80 6.24 22.47 -15.65
N ASP A 81 6.49 23.67 -15.17
CA ASP A 81 7.78 24.14 -14.64
C ASP A 81 7.85 24.05 -13.10
N LYS A 82 6.72 23.75 -12.45
CA LYS A 82 6.62 23.61 -10.99
C LYS A 82 6.73 22.14 -10.59
N ARG A 83 7.58 21.89 -9.59
CA ARG A 83 7.73 20.57 -8.99
C ARG A 83 6.56 20.25 -8.07
N ASP A 84 6.26 18.97 -7.91
CA ASP A 84 5.33 18.49 -6.92
C ASP A 84 5.84 18.82 -5.51
N LEU A 85 4.95 19.37 -4.68
CA LEU A 85 5.23 19.62 -3.27
C LEU A 85 4.97 18.35 -2.45
N LYS A 86 5.79 17.32 -2.67
CA LYS A 86 5.71 16.05 -1.96
C LYS A 86 7.09 15.61 -1.49
N GLU A 87 7.12 14.95 -0.37
CA GLU A 87 8.26 14.17 0.09
C GLU A 87 7.76 12.76 0.48
N PHE A 88 8.59 11.75 0.30
CA PHE A 88 8.21 10.38 0.60
C PHE A 88 9.44 9.52 0.85
N PHE A 89 9.23 8.31 1.36
CA PHE A 89 10.28 7.34 1.62
C PHE A 89 9.93 6.01 0.93
N HIS A 90 10.84 5.48 0.13
CA HIS A 90 10.70 4.15 -0.45
C HIS A 90 11.30 3.10 0.48
N ILE A 91 10.49 2.10 0.81
CA ILE A 91 10.87 0.94 1.62
C ILE A 91 10.86 -0.29 0.72
N TYR A 92 11.99 -1.01 0.69
CA TYR A 92 12.14 -2.27 -0.01
C TYR A 92 12.73 -3.34 0.92
N PRO A 93 12.46 -4.65 0.70
CA PRO A 93 13.02 -5.73 1.53
C PRO A 93 14.56 -5.77 1.57
N TRP A 94 15.20 -5.24 0.53
CA TRP A 94 16.68 -5.15 0.40
C TRP A 94 17.23 -3.77 0.73
N GLY A 95 16.37 -2.81 1.03
CA GLY A 95 16.76 -1.42 1.24
C GLY A 95 17.01 -1.07 2.70
N ARG A 96 17.37 0.19 2.91
CA ARG A 96 17.56 0.75 4.25
C ARG A 96 16.22 1.06 4.90
N TYR A 97 16.15 0.84 6.19
CA TYR A 97 14.99 1.19 7.00
C TYR A 97 15.44 2.11 8.14
N PRO A 98 14.77 3.24 8.40
CA PRO A 98 15.21 4.18 9.44
C PRO A 98 15.11 3.55 10.84
N GLY A 99 16.19 3.70 11.62
CA GLY A 99 16.21 3.24 13.01
C GLY A 99 15.39 4.09 13.97
N GLU A 100 14.93 5.26 13.50
CA GLU A 100 14.13 6.22 14.26
C GLU A 100 12.62 5.89 14.26
N VAL A 101 12.18 4.96 13.42
CA VAL A 101 10.81 4.46 13.37
C VAL A 101 10.76 2.99 13.77
N SER A 102 9.60 2.55 14.25
CA SER A 102 9.39 1.14 14.60
C SER A 102 9.25 0.25 13.35
N ASP A 103 9.13 -1.06 13.54
CA ASP A 103 8.88 -2.03 12.46
C ASP A 103 7.41 -2.03 11.96
N ALA A 104 6.59 -1.10 12.43
CA ALA A 104 5.15 -1.09 12.15
C ALA A 104 4.82 -1.09 10.65
N ALA A 105 5.57 -0.32 9.83
CA ALA A 105 5.35 -0.30 8.39
C ALA A 105 5.75 -1.63 7.71
N LEU A 106 6.78 -2.32 8.22
CA LEU A 106 7.17 -3.65 7.72
C LEU A 106 6.12 -4.69 8.07
N ARG A 107 5.57 -4.65 9.29
CA ARG A 107 4.45 -5.52 9.69
C ARG A 107 3.21 -5.27 8.85
N TYR A 108 2.86 -3.99 8.62
CA TYR A 108 1.75 -3.62 7.76
C TYR A 108 1.93 -4.17 6.34
N HIS A 109 3.15 -4.09 5.78
CA HIS A 109 3.46 -4.66 4.47
C HIS A 109 3.22 -6.18 4.45
N ALA A 110 3.72 -6.91 5.46
CA ALA A 110 3.54 -8.36 5.55
C ALA A 110 2.05 -8.75 5.68
N GLU A 111 1.31 -8.09 6.59
CA GLU A 111 -0.13 -8.32 6.78
C GLU A 111 -0.94 -7.94 5.53
N GLY A 112 -0.57 -6.83 4.86
CA GLY A 112 -1.19 -6.37 3.63
C GLY A 112 -0.95 -7.34 2.47
N THR A 113 0.26 -7.90 2.36
CA THR A 113 0.58 -8.92 1.37
C THR A 113 -0.28 -10.16 1.57
N ALA A 114 -0.40 -10.67 2.79
CA ALA A 114 -1.25 -11.84 3.10
C ALA A 114 -2.73 -11.57 2.77
N LEU A 115 -3.22 -10.36 3.05
CA LEU A 115 -4.57 -9.97 2.65
C LEU A 115 -4.71 -9.93 1.12
N ALA A 116 -3.76 -9.34 0.41
CA ALA A 116 -3.76 -9.26 -1.06
C ALA A 116 -3.75 -10.66 -1.70
N GLU A 117 -2.95 -11.58 -1.19
CA GLU A 117 -2.93 -12.98 -1.64
C GLU A 117 -4.30 -13.65 -1.47
N THR A 118 -4.97 -13.41 -0.33
CA THR A 118 -6.34 -13.92 -0.11
C THR A 118 -7.32 -13.35 -1.13
N LEU A 119 -7.27 -12.05 -1.40
CA LEU A 119 -8.17 -11.40 -2.36
C LEU A 119 -7.90 -11.84 -3.80
N LEU A 120 -6.63 -12.04 -4.16
CA LEU A 120 -6.25 -12.59 -5.46
C LEU A 120 -6.76 -14.03 -5.63
N GLY A 121 -6.68 -14.84 -4.57
CA GLY A 121 -7.27 -16.18 -4.58
C GLY A 121 -8.79 -16.16 -4.83
N TRP A 122 -9.51 -15.21 -4.24
CA TRP A 122 -10.95 -15.05 -4.52
C TRP A 122 -11.23 -14.71 -6.00
N ILE A 123 -10.40 -13.83 -6.59
CA ILE A 123 -10.51 -13.46 -8.01
C ILE A 123 -10.19 -14.66 -8.90
N GLU A 124 -9.13 -15.40 -8.57
CA GLU A 124 -8.76 -16.63 -9.30
C GLU A 124 -9.90 -17.64 -9.27
N ASP A 125 -10.48 -17.90 -8.10
CA ASP A 125 -11.58 -18.85 -7.93
C ASP A 125 -12.84 -18.47 -8.71
N ASP A 126 -13.13 -17.18 -8.85
CA ASP A 126 -14.27 -16.63 -9.61
C ASP A 126 -13.98 -16.54 -11.13
N SER A 127 -12.71 -16.65 -11.53
CA SER A 127 -12.30 -16.51 -12.93
C SER A 127 -12.67 -17.72 -13.79
N PRO A 128 -12.99 -17.50 -15.09
CA PRO A 128 -13.24 -18.59 -16.04
C PRO A 128 -12.04 -19.56 -16.13
N PRO A 129 -12.29 -20.86 -16.43
CA PRO A 129 -11.23 -21.88 -16.48
C PRO A 129 -10.07 -21.55 -17.44
N GLU A 130 -10.37 -20.91 -18.56
CA GLU A 130 -9.38 -20.47 -19.56
C GLU A 130 -8.46 -19.36 -19.04
N VAL A 131 -8.91 -18.58 -18.06
CA VAL A 131 -8.10 -17.56 -17.39
C VAL A 131 -7.24 -18.22 -16.31
N LYS A 132 -7.83 -19.10 -15.49
CA LYS A 132 -7.10 -19.85 -14.43
C LYS A 132 -5.90 -20.63 -14.96
N ALA A 133 -5.97 -21.14 -16.17
CA ALA A 133 -4.88 -21.91 -16.80
C ALA A 133 -3.60 -21.06 -17.08
N ASN A 134 -3.65 -19.75 -16.90
CA ASN A 134 -2.54 -18.83 -17.16
C ASN A 134 -1.91 -18.22 -15.87
N TYR A 135 -2.37 -18.66 -14.68
CA TYR A 135 -1.82 -18.26 -13.38
C TYR A 135 -0.97 -19.33 -12.71
#